data_ff554bbb7846410238a2eb22b7568f42
#
_entry.id   ff554bbb7846410238a2eb22b7568f42
#
_cell.length_a   1.000
_cell.length_b   1.000
_cell.length_c   1.000
_cell.angle_alpha   90.00
_cell.angle_beta   90.00
_cell.angle_gamma   90.00
#
_symmetry.space_group_name_H-M   'P 1'
#
loop_
_entity.id
_entity.type
_entity.pdbx_description
1 polymer ?
#
loop_
_entity_poly.entity_id
_entity_poly.type
_entity_poly.pdbx_seq_one_letter_code
_entity_poly.pdbx_strand_id
1 'polypeptide(L)'
;MDNLARSVVNAIEAMEAVPLGDVKSFYGAGVYALYYTGDHQAYAELTAANSESLVQPIYVGKAVPKGGRRGREVMSRATTKALSSRIREHAKSVRTAENLDIADFRARWLVVEDIWIALGESAMIRRYRPVWNAVLDGYGNHDPGSGRINGKRSMWDTLHPGRTWAKKYPARDDTD
;
A
#
# COMPACT_ATOMS: atom_id res chain seq x y z
N MET A 1 4.54 -24.51 -3.43
CA MET A 1 4.31 -23.12 -2.96
C MET A 1 3.93 -22.16 -4.09
N ASP A 2 4.52 -22.30 -5.28
CA ASP A 2 4.25 -21.36 -6.39
C ASP A 2 2.80 -21.34 -6.90
N ASN A 3 2.09 -22.47 -6.88
CA ASN A 3 0.70 -22.52 -7.33
C ASN A 3 -0.25 -21.70 -6.45
N LEU A 4 -0.05 -21.73 -5.14
CA LEU A 4 -0.90 -21.00 -4.19
C LEU A 4 -0.63 -19.49 -4.23
N ALA A 5 0.64 -19.12 -4.29
CA ALA A 5 1.05 -17.73 -4.49
C ALA A 5 0.46 -17.16 -5.78
N ARG A 6 0.48 -17.95 -6.88
CA ARG A 6 -0.15 -17.59 -8.16
C ARG A 6 -1.65 -17.45 -8.05
N SER A 7 -2.31 -18.33 -7.27
CA SER A 7 -3.77 -18.24 -7.05
C SER A 7 -4.18 -16.95 -6.36
N VAL A 8 -3.42 -16.47 -5.37
CA VAL A 8 -3.69 -15.17 -4.71
C VAL A 8 -3.51 -14.01 -5.69
N VAL A 9 -2.44 -14.05 -6.50
CA VAL A 9 -2.20 -13.03 -7.54
C VAL A 9 -3.35 -12.98 -8.54
N ASN A 10 -3.73 -14.13 -9.11
CA ASN A 10 -4.83 -14.20 -10.07
C ASN A 10 -6.16 -13.75 -9.45
N ALA A 11 -6.41 -14.11 -8.20
CA ALA A 11 -7.63 -13.71 -7.50
C ALA A 11 -7.73 -12.19 -7.32
N ILE A 12 -6.63 -11.51 -6.96
CA ILE A 12 -6.65 -10.05 -6.81
C ILE A 12 -6.72 -9.34 -8.17
N GLU A 13 -6.09 -9.89 -9.21
CA GLU A 13 -6.18 -9.36 -10.58
C GLU A 13 -7.64 -9.39 -11.11
N ALA A 14 -8.39 -10.41 -10.73
CA ALA A 14 -9.81 -10.56 -11.10
C ALA A 14 -10.77 -9.64 -10.31
N MET A 15 -10.32 -9.02 -9.23
CA MET A 15 -11.16 -8.10 -8.46
C MET A 15 -11.39 -6.80 -9.21
N GLU A 16 -12.60 -6.25 -9.10
CA GLU A 16 -12.89 -4.92 -9.61
C GLU A 16 -12.03 -3.87 -8.91
N ALA A 17 -11.50 -2.93 -9.69
CA ALA A 17 -10.72 -1.82 -9.17
C ALA A 17 -11.64 -0.68 -8.75
N VAL A 18 -11.53 -0.24 -7.51
CA VAL A 18 -12.32 0.84 -6.92
C VAL A 18 -11.46 2.10 -6.81
N PRO A 19 -11.99 3.32 -7.11
CA PRO A 19 -11.28 4.55 -6.82
C PRO A 19 -10.80 4.58 -5.37
N LEU A 20 -9.52 4.87 -5.15
CA LEU A 20 -8.92 4.81 -3.80
C LEU A 20 -9.64 5.74 -2.82
N GLY A 21 -10.14 6.88 -3.33
CA GLY A 21 -10.90 7.86 -2.56
C GLY A 21 -12.25 7.35 -2.06
N ASP A 22 -12.83 6.34 -2.72
CA ASP A 22 -14.20 5.85 -2.50
C ASP A 22 -14.24 4.56 -1.67
N VAL A 23 -13.09 4.03 -1.26
CA VAL A 23 -13.02 2.81 -0.46
C VAL A 23 -13.75 2.99 0.88
N LYS A 24 -14.88 2.31 1.01
CA LYS A 24 -15.71 2.32 2.20
C LYS A 24 -15.16 1.35 3.27
N SER A 25 -15.67 1.49 4.49
CA SER A 25 -15.36 0.55 5.57
C SER A 25 -16.04 -0.80 5.30
N PHE A 26 -15.25 -1.89 5.36
CA PHE A 26 -15.72 -3.27 5.28
C PHE A 26 -14.95 -4.14 6.27
N TYR A 27 -15.47 -5.34 6.52
CA TYR A 27 -14.81 -6.32 7.39
C TYR A 27 -13.86 -7.21 6.60
N GLY A 28 -12.71 -7.50 7.18
CA GLY A 28 -11.73 -8.43 6.65
C GLY A 28 -10.28 -8.02 6.94
N ALA A 29 -9.42 -9.01 6.79
CA ALA A 29 -7.97 -8.89 6.73
C ALA A 29 -7.49 -9.47 5.40
N GLY A 30 -6.31 -9.12 4.91
CA GLY A 30 -5.85 -9.63 3.63
C GLY A 30 -4.77 -8.79 2.97
N VAL A 31 -4.74 -8.87 1.64
CA VAL A 31 -3.78 -8.17 0.78
C VAL A 31 -4.48 -7.17 -0.12
N TYR A 32 -3.75 -6.16 -0.57
CA TYR A 32 -4.25 -5.15 -1.49
C TYR A 32 -3.15 -4.63 -2.41
N ALA A 33 -3.57 -4.10 -3.54
CA ALA A 33 -2.72 -3.45 -4.53
C ALA A 33 -3.30 -2.07 -4.85
N LEU A 34 -2.42 -1.07 -4.94
CA LEU A 34 -2.75 0.27 -5.39
C LEU A 34 -2.17 0.47 -6.78
N TYR A 35 -2.96 1.08 -7.66
CA TYR A 35 -2.61 1.38 -9.04
C TYR A 35 -2.65 2.88 -9.24
N TYR A 36 -1.78 3.38 -10.11
CA TYR A 36 -1.66 4.79 -10.45
C TYR A 36 -1.86 4.97 -11.96
N THR A 37 -2.59 6.00 -12.33
CA THR A 37 -2.94 6.36 -13.72
C THR A 37 -2.79 7.85 -14.01
N GLY A 38 -2.18 8.62 -13.09
CA GLY A 38 -1.96 10.05 -13.25
C GLY A 38 -0.75 10.41 -14.12
N ASP A 39 -0.39 11.67 -14.14
CA ASP A 39 0.59 12.26 -15.05
C ASP A 39 1.92 12.64 -14.38
N HIS A 40 2.14 12.26 -13.11
CA HIS A 40 3.40 12.57 -12.43
C HIS A 40 4.59 11.98 -13.18
N GLN A 41 5.56 12.82 -13.57
CA GLN A 41 6.67 12.45 -14.44
C GLN A 41 7.48 11.24 -13.96
N ALA A 42 7.69 11.11 -12.65
CA ALA A 42 8.41 9.95 -12.08
C ALA A 42 7.71 8.61 -12.31
N TYR A 43 6.44 8.59 -12.71
CA TYR A 43 5.61 7.39 -12.91
C TYR A 43 5.10 7.25 -14.33
N ALA A 44 5.68 7.96 -15.30
CA ALA A 44 5.22 7.96 -16.69
C ALA A 44 5.15 6.54 -17.31
N GLU A 45 6.17 5.70 -17.06
CA GLU A 45 6.19 4.31 -17.53
C GLU A 45 5.08 3.46 -16.87
N LEU A 46 4.82 3.69 -15.59
CA LEU A 46 3.76 3.01 -14.86
C LEU A 46 2.37 3.42 -15.39
N THR A 47 2.17 4.70 -15.64
CA THR A 47 0.94 5.22 -16.23
C THR A 47 0.70 4.65 -17.63
N ALA A 48 1.75 4.60 -18.45
CA ALA A 48 1.67 3.97 -19.77
C ALA A 48 1.31 2.49 -19.70
N ALA A 49 1.88 1.75 -18.74
CA ALA A 49 1.57 0.33 -18.53
C ALA A 49 0.11 0.10 -18.09
N ASN A 50 -0.48 1.07 -17.37
CA ASN A 50 -1.84 0.99 -16.85
C ASN A 50 -2.89 1.69 -17.75
N SER A 51 -2.52 2.16 -18.94
CA SER A 51 -3.39 2.99 -19.81
C SER A 51 -4.65 2.25 -20.30
N GLU A 52 -4.53 0.98 -20.68
CA GLU A 52 -5.65 0.17 -21.16
C GLU A 52 -6.29 -0.67 -20.04
N SER A 53 -5.46 -1.15 -19.13
CA SER A 53 -5.90 -1.98 -18.01
C SER A 53 -4.90 -1.89 -16.87
N LEU A 54 -5.38 -2.04 -15.64
CA LEU A 54 -4.54 -1.96 -14.44
C LEU A 54 -3.74 -3.25 -14.25
N VAL A 55 -2.54 -3.29 -14.82
CA VAL A 55 -1.64 -4.46 -14.80
C VAL A 55 -0.47 -4.32 -13.84
N GLN A 56 -0.01 -3.08 -13.60
CA GLN A 56 1.19 -2.81 -12.79
C GLN A 56 0.83 -1.96 -11.56
N PRO A 57 0.81 -2.54 -10.36
CA PRO A 57 0.58 -1.78 -9.14
C PRO A 57 1.77 -0.89 -8.78
N ILE A 58 1.49 0.31 -8.25
CA ILE A 58 2.50 1.21 -7.68
C ILE A 58 2.91 0.77 -6.28
N TYR A 59 1.98 0.14 -5.55
CA TYR A 59 2.18 -0.36 -4.18
C TYR A 59 1.38 -1.63 -3.91
N VAL A 60 1.96 -2.53 -3.15
CA VAL A 60 1.32 -3.74 -2.60
C VAL A 60 1.48 -3.73 -1.09
N GLY A 61 0.43 -4.11 -0.38
CA GLY A 61 0.46 -4.20 1.06
C GLY A 61 -0.46 -5.26 1.62
N LYS A 62 -0.35 -5.43 2.93
CA LYS A 62 -1.20 -6.32 3.72
C LYS A 62 -1.79 -5.63 4.92
N ALA A 63 -2.89 -6.17 5.41
CA ALA A 63 -3.44 -5.82 6.70
C ALA A 63 -3.81 -7.07 7.48
N VAL A 64 -3.27 -7.17 8.68
CA VAL A 64 -3.51 -8.29 9.61
C VAL A 64 -4.33 -7.81 10.81
N PRO A 65 -5.16 -8.67 11.44
CA PRO A 65 -5.90 -8.32 12.63
C PRO A 65 -4.96 -7.89 13.78
N LYS A 66 -5.40 -6.93 14.59
CA LYS A 66 -4.67 -6.56 15.81
C LYS A 66 -4.66 -7.77 16.76
N GLY A 67 -3.48 -8.18 17.22
CA GLY A 67 -3.32 -9.28 18.18
C GLY A 67 -2.77 -10.59 17.59
N GLY A 68 -2.79 -10.78 16.28
CA GLY A 68 -2.30 -11.99 15.61
C GLY A 68 -0.81 -12.31 15.85
N ARG A 69 -0.02 -11.32 16.27
CA ARG A 69 1.41 -11.51 16.62
C ARG A 69 1.65 -12.13 18.00
N ARG A 70 0.63 -12.31 18.84
CA ARG A 70 0.79 -12.73 20.24
C ARG A 70 0.12 -14.06 20.58
N GLY A 71 -0.28 -14.88 19.59
CA GLY A 71 -0.94 -16.16 19.85
C GLY A 71 -2.26 -16.07 20.62
N ARG A 72 -2.83 -14.87 20.79
CA ARG A 72 -4.18 -14.69 21.33
C ARG A 72 -5.21 -15.03 20.25
N GLU A 73 -6.37 -15.52 20.68
CA GLU A 73 -7.50 -15.81 19.80
C GLU A 73 -7.60 -14.78 18.69
N VAL A 74 -7.42 -15.26 17.46
CA VAL A 74 -7.47 -14.41 16.26
C VAL A 74 -8.90 -13.90 16.17
N MET A 75 -9.10 -12.59 16.29
CA MET A 75 -10.40 -11.99 16.02
C MET A 75 -10.87 -12.50 14.66
N SER A 76 -12.04 -13.16 14.65
CA SER A 76 -12.64 -13.68 13.43
C SER A 76 -12.59 -12.62 12.32
N ARG A 77 -12.33 -13.03 11.08
CA ARG A 77 -12.42 -12.17 9.86
C ARG A 77 -13.68 -11.33 9.85
N ALA A 78 -14.79 -11.85 10.36
CA ALA A 78 -16.07 -11.18 10.43
C ALA A 78 -16.09 -9.94 11.32
N THR A 79 -15.08 -9.73 12.18
CA THR A 79 -15.09 -8.65 13.17
C THR A 79 -13.97 -7.63 12.99
N THR A 80 -12.95 -7.91 12.18
CA THR A 80 -11.86 -6.96 11.93
C THR A 80 -12.12 -6.07 10.71
N LYS A 81 -11.80 -4.80 10.81
CA LYS A 81 -11.79 -3.84 9.69
C LYS A 81 -10.36 -3.49 9.25
N ALA A 82 -9.40 -4.36 9.56
CA ALA A 82 -7.98 -4.07 9.37
C ALA A 82 -7.67 -3.67 7.93
N LEU A 83 -8.21 -4.42 6.95
CA LEU A 83 -7.92 -4.20 5.53
C LEU A 83 -8.49 -2.87 5.04
N SER A 84 -9.77 -2.61 5.24
CA SER A 84 -10.38 -1.34 4.83
C SER A 84 -9.78 -0.14 5.54
N SER A 85 -9.44 -0.26 6.83
CA SER A 85 -8.78 0.81 7.58
C SER A 85 -7.41 1.12 7.00
N ARG A 86 -6.62 0.09 6.67
CA ARG A 86 -5.28 0.27 6.09
C ARG A 86 -5.32 0.94 4.72
N ILE A 87 -6.21 0.51 3.83
CA ILE A 87 -6.37 1.13 2.50
C ILE A 87 -6.77 2.61 2.65
N ARG A 88 -7.69 2.93 3.56
CA ARG A 88 -8.12 4.31 3.83
C ARG A 88 -7.02 5.19 4.46
N GLU A 89 -6.13 4.62 5.26
CA GLU A 89 -4.92 5.32 5.74
C GLU A 89 -4.01 5.69 4.57
N HIS A 90 -3.86 4.80 3.59
CA HIS A 90 -3.11 5.09 2.37
C HIS A 90 -3.79 6.18 1.53
N ALA A 91 -5.11 6.14 1.39
CA ALA A 91 -5.86 7.21 0.74
C ALA A 91 -5.62 8.57 1.42
N LYS A 92 -5.55 8.60 2.76
CA LYS A 92 -5.21 9.81 3.50
C LYS A 92 -3.79 10.29 3.18
N SER A 93 -2.81 9.39 3.12
CA SER A 93 -1.42 9.73 2.76
C SER A 93 -1.33 10.36 1.37
N VAL A 94 -2.04 9.80 0.38
CA VAL A 94 -2.11 10.37 -0.98
C VAL A 94 -2.74 11.75 -0.97
N ARG A 95 -3.88 11.93 -0.28
CA ARG A 95 -4.56 13.23 -0.19
C ARG A 95 -3.73 14.32 0.49
N THR A 96 -2.79 13.96 1.34
CA THR A 96 -1.92 14.93 2.02
C THR A 96 -0.67 15.25 1.21
N ALA A 97 -0.33 14.46 0.22
CA ALA A 97 0.78 14.75 -0.69
C ALA A 97 0.44 15.95 -1.57
N GLU A 98 1.38 16.90 -1.67
CA GLU A 98 1.17 18.17 -2.38
C GLU A 98 1.19 18.03 -3.91
N ASN A 99 1.71 16.92 -4.42
CA ASN A 99 1.94 16.65 -5.84
C ASN A 99 1.29 15.36 -6.35
N LEU A 100 0.28 14.85 -5.64
CA LEU A 100 -0.50 13.68 -6.06
C LEU A 100 -2.00 14.01 -5.99
N ASP A 101 -2.78 13.50 -6.94
CA ASP A 101 -4.23 13.55 -6.89
C ASP A 101 -4.79 12.17 -6.54
N ILE A 102 -5.68 12.12 -5.54
CA ILE A 102 -6.36 10.88 -5.13
C ILE A 102 -7.20 10.27 -6.27
N ALA A 103 -7.67 11.09 -7.20
CA ALA A 103 -8.46 10.65 -8.35
C ALA A 103 -7.68 9.73 -9.30
N ASP A 104 -6.35 9.84 -9.30
CA ASP A 104 -5.46 9.03 -10.13
C ASP A 104 -5.20 7.63 -9.58
N PHE A 105 -5.74 7.32 -8.41
CA PHE A 105 -5.45 6.06 -7.73
C PHE A 105 -6.65 5.13 -7.72
N ARG A 106 -6.36 3.83 -7.93
CA ARG A 106 -7.32 2.73 -7.82
C ARG A 106 -6.80 1.70 -6.84
N ALA A 107 -7.70 0.98 -6.20
CA ALA A 107 -7.37 -0.09 -5.27
C ALA A 107 -8.08 -1.39 -5.66
N ARG A 108 -7.36 -2.51 -5.58
CA ARG A 108 -7.90 -3.86 -5.54
C ARG A 108 -7.51 -4.50 -4.22
N TRP A 109 -8.36 -5.34 -3.67
CA TRP A 109 -8.04 -6.08 -2.44
C TRP A 109 -8.67 -7.45 -2.44
N LEU A 110 -8.10 -8.34 -1.64
CA LEU A 110 -8.58 -9.69 -1.44
C LEU A 110 -8.58 -9.99 0.06
N VAL A 111 -9.77 -10.34 0.58
CA VAL A 111 -9.90 -10.85 1.95
C VAL A 111 -9.47 -12.30 1.94
N VAL A 112 -8.43 -12.62 2.71
CA VAL A 112 -7.86 -13.98 2.81
C VAL A 112 -7.65 -14.38 4.26
N GLU A 113 -7.49 -15.67 4.50
CA GLU A 113 -7.13 -16.18 5.84
C GLU A 113 -5.75 -15.71 6.26
N ASP A 114 -5.58 -15.48 7.56
CA ASP A 114 -4.38 -14.88 8.13
C ASP A 114 -3.10 -15.62 7.69
N ILE A 115 -3.19 -16.95 7.58
CA ILE A 115 -2.08 -17.79 7.13
C ILE A 115 -1.60 -17.44 5.70
N TRP A 116 -2.49 -16.93 4.86
CA TRP A 116 -2.18 -16.61 3.45
C TRP A 116 -1.74 -15.17 3.23
N ILE A 117 -1.96 -14.28 4.20
CA ILE A 117 -1.71 -12.84 4.04
C ILE A 117 -0.24 -12.56 3.72
N ALA A 118 0.69 -13.10 4.50
CA ALA A 118 2.12 -12.86 4.30
C ALA A 118 2.62 -13.46 2.99
N LEU A 119 2.14 -14.66 2.63
CA LEU A 119 2.49 -15.32 1.39
C LEU A 119 1.97 -14.54 0.17
N GLY A 120 0.73 -14.08 0.23
CA GLY A 120 0.10 -13.30 -0.84
C GLY A 120 0.82 -11.99 -1.10
N GLU A 121 1.11 -11.20 -0.05
CA GLU A 121 1.90 -9.97 -0.18
C GLU A 121 3.27 -10.25 -0.80
N SER A 122 4.02 -11.22 -0.29
CA SER A 122 5.35 -11.56 -0.79
C SER A 122 5.33 -12.02 -2.25
N ALA A 123 4.31 -12.78 -2.65
CA ALA A 123 4.14 -13.21 -4.04
C ALA A 123 3.88 -12.03 -4.98
N MET A 124 3.00 -11.12 -4.58
CA MET A 124 2.68 -9.91 -5.34
C MET A 124 3.89 -8.98 -5.46
N ILE A 125 4.63 -8.73 -4.38
CA ILE A 125 5.83 -7.91 -4.40
C ILE A 125 6.89 -8.50 -5.33
N ARG A 126 7.11 -9.82 -5.28
CA ARG A 126 8.07 -10.50 -6.19
C ARG A 126 7.65 -10.42 -7.64
N ARG A 127 6.35 -10.57 -7.94
CA ARG A 127 5.82 -10.54 -9.31
C ARG A 127 5.92 -9.16 -9.92
N TYR A 128 5.44 -8.14 -9.21
CA TYR A 128 5.27 -6.80 -9.75
C TYR A 128 6.44 -5.87 -9.45
N ARG A 129 7.22 -6.13 -8.40
CA ARG A 129 8.26 -5.23 -7.89
C ARG A 129 7.79 -3.77 -7.84
N PRO A 130 6.67 -3.47 -7.14
CA PRO A 130 6.05 -2.17 -7.19
C PRO A 130 7.02 -1.09 -6.73
N VAL A 131 7.00 0.08 -7.38
CA VAL A 131 8.00 1.13 -7.15
C VAL A 131 8.00 1.64 -5.70
N TRP A 132 6.84 1.70 -5.06
CA TRP A 132 6.72 2.14 -3.65
C TRP A 132 7.02 1.03 -2.63
N ASN A 133 7.30 -0.18 -3.07
CA ASN A 133 7.82 -1.26 -2.22
C ASN A 133 9.33 -1.47 -2.44
N ALA A 134 9.79 -1.40 -3.69
CA ALA A 134 11.11 -1.84 -4.10
C ALA A 134 12.13 -0.70 -4.23
N VAL A 135 11.67 0.52 -4.55
CA VAL A 135 12.54 1.67 -4.87
C VAL A 135 12.30 2.83 -3.91
N LEU A 136 11.05 3.26 -3.76
CA LEU A 136 10.66 4.38 -2.90
C LEU A 136 10.13 3.87 -1.57
N ASP A 137 10.98 3.80 -0.56
CA ASP A 137 10.57 3.42 0.78
C ASP A 137 9.73 4.50 1.48
N GLY A 138 8.94 4.10 2.45
CA GLY A 138 8.30 4.99 3.40
C GLY A 138 6.83 5.28 3.16
N TYR A 139 6.23 4.92 2.03
CA TYR A 139 4.78 5.12 1.83
C TYR A 139 3.93 4.46 2.93
N GLY A 140 4.28 3.24 3.28
CA GLY A 140 3.61 2.47 4.34
C GLY A 140 3.92 2.90 5.77
N ASN A 141 4.78 3.90 5.98
CA ASN A 141 5.18 4.31 7.31
C ASN A 141 4.07 5.10 8.03
N HIS A 142 4.02 4.91 9.34
CA HIS A 142 3.29 5.78 10.27
C HIS A 142 4.26 6.74 10.96
N ASP A 143 3.74 7.77 11.62
CA ASP A 143 4.57 8.60 12.52
C ASP A 143 5.27 7.68 13.53
N PRO A 144 6.60 7.56 13.49
CA PRO A 144 7.34 6.70 14.40
C PRO A 144 7.38 7.24 15.84
N GLY A 145 6.81 8.42 16.10
CA GLY A 145 6.85 9.09 17.39
C GLY A 145 8.26 9.50 17.81
N SER A 146 8.44 9.79 19.09
CA SER A 146 9.69 10.30 19.67
C SER A 146 10.88 9.32 19.58
N GLY A 147 10.65 8.04 19.35
CA GLY A 147 11.71 7.00 19.34
C GLY A 147 12.64 7.02 18.13
N ARG A 148 12.38 7.83 17.08
CA ARG A 148 13.19 7.93 15.86
C ARG A 148 13.48 9.37 15.46
N ILE A 149 13.60 10.27 16.40
CA ILE A 149 13.88 11.71 16.17
C ILE A 149 15.13 11.94 15.31
N ASN A 150 16.10 11.03 15.36
CA ASN A 150 17.34 11.12 14.57
C ASN A 150 17.26 10.42 13.19
N GLY A 151 16.08 9.98 12.76
CA GLY A 151 15.90 9.37 11.45
C GLY A 151 15.83 10.42 10.34
N LYS A 152 16.29 10.07 9.14
CA LYS A 152 16.08 10.88 7.93
C LYS A 152 14.62 10.71 7.43
N ARG A 153 14.11 11.73 6.75
CA ARG A 153 12.83 11.66 6.03
C ARG A 153 12.86 10.51 5.03
N SER A 154 11.76 9.78 4.88
CA SER A 154 11.70 8.69 3.90
C SER A 154 11.83 9.19 2.47
N MET A 155 12.22 8.33 1.54
CA MET A 155 12.29 8.69 0.11
C MET A 155 10.92 9.11 -0.41
N TRP A 156 9.86 8.39 -0.01
CA TRP A 156 8.50 8.73 -0.40
C TRP A 156 8.10 10.13 0.09
N ASP A 157 8.36 10.47 1.36
CA ASP A 157 8.04 11.78 1.92
C ASP A 157 8.92 12.92 1.37
N THR A 158 10.06 12.58 0.80
CA THR A 158 10.93 13.54 0.12
C THR A 158 10.38 13.86 -1.27
N LEU A 159 9.98 12.84 -2.02
CA LEU A 159 9.41 13.00 -3.36
C LEU A 159 7.96 13.55 -3.31
N HIS A 160 7.18 13.14 -2.30
CA HIS A 160 5.78 13.53 -2.12
C HIS A 160 5.59 14.24 -0.77
N PRO A 161 5.97 15.51 -0.69
CA PRO A 161 5.81 16.28 0.53
C PRO A 161 4.32 16.47 0.87
N GLY A 162 4.00 16.61 2.18
CA GLY A 162 2.63 16.87 2.62
C GLY A 162 2.31 16.28 3.99
N ARG A 163 2.79 15.07 4.31
CA ARG A 163 2.55 14.48 5.63
C ARG A 163 3.21 15.31 6.73
N THR A 164 2.40 15.89 7.62
CA THR A 164 2.85 16.87 8.64
C THR A 164 3.89 16.28 9.58
N TRP A 165 3.75 15.01 9.97
CA TRP A 165 4.71 14.35 10.83
C TRP A 165 6.08 14.13 10.17
N ALA A 166 6.12 13.94 8.85
CA ALA A 166 7.36 13.76 8.10
C ALA A 166 8.21 15.04 8.04
N LYS A 167 7.56 16.22 8.16
CA LYS A 167 8.25 17.53 8.20
C LYS A 167 9.17 17.68 9.43
N LYS A 168 8.96 16.89 10.49
CA LYS A 168 9.81 16.88 11.70
C LYS A 168 11.19 16.26 11.47
N TYR A 169 11.34 15.47 10.41
CA TYR A 169 12.59 14.77 10.10
C TYR A 169 13.42 15.57 9.11
N PRO A 170 14.77 15.57 9.26
CA PRO A 170 15.66 16.20 8.31
C PRO A 170 15.38 15.72 6.88
N ALA A 171 15.45 16.62 5.92
CA ALA A 171 15.42 16.24 4.51
C ALA A 171 16.59 15.29 4.21
N ARG A 172 16.40 14.41 3.21
CA ARG A 172 17.53 13.68 2.62
C ARG A 172 18.34 14.65 1.78
N ASP A 173 19.64 14.58 1.87
CA ASP A 173 20.52 15.18 0.90
C ASP A 173 20.50 14.31 -0.36
N ASP A 174 20.48 14.92 -1.55
CA ASP A 174 20.36 14.23 -2.86
C ASP A 174 21.56 13.30 -3.18
N THR A 175 22.46 13.12 -2.24
CA THR A 175 23.72 12.35 -2.38
C THR A 175 23.70 11.00 -1.62
N ASP A 176 22.59 10.61 -1.02
CA ASP A 176 22.47 9.34 -0.26
C ASP A 176 21.77 8.20 -1.02
#